data_1b7285c581a6fc8ba684afb6118a2beb
#
_entry.id   1b7285c581a6fc8ba684afb6118a2beb
#
_cell.length_a   1.000
_cell.length_b   1.000
_cell.length_c   1.000
_cell.angle_alpha   90.00
_cell.angle_beta   90.00
_cell.angle_gamma   90.00
#
_symmetry.space_group_name_H-M   'P 1'
#
loop_
_entity.id
_entity.type
_entity.pdbx_description
1 polymer ?
#
loop_
_entity_poly.entity_id
_entity_poly.type
_entity_poly.pdbx_seq_one_letter_code
_entity_poly.pdbx_strand_id
1 'polypeptide(L)'
;MGVDLDVLVATSLTFETAVFLTWPVFSSSVLAERESGLCQKVLRQQVEQGLNGVASDHLSEVVLAYEPVWAIGTGCTATPAQAEEVHAFLRSVLAELFEQSVADRTRIQYGGSVKPENTEELMRQPNIDGALVGGASLDPHSFARIVRASEKALR
;
A
#
# COMPACT_ATOMS: atom_id res chain seq x y z
N MET A 1 -12.46 24.82 1.49
CA MET A 1 -12.14 24.12 2.75
C MET A 1 -11.20 23.01 2.36
N GLY A 2 -9.89 23.22 2.62
CA GLY A 2 -8.89 22.19 2.38
C GLY A 2 -9.07 21.08 3.40
N VAL A 3 -9.17 19.85 2.94
CA VAL A 3 -9.07 18.68 3.79
C VAL A 3 -7.58 18.47 3.98
N ASP A 4 -7.06 18.77 5.17
CA ASP A 4 -5.72 18.38 5.55
C ASP A 4 -5.65 16.85 5.48
N LEU A 5 -4.76 16.35 4.61
CA LEU A 5 -4.44 14.94 4.56
C LEU A 5 -3.51 14.62 5.72
N ASP A 6 -4.11 14.29 6.84
CA ASP A 6 -3.36 13.72 7.94
C ASP A 6 -2.79 12.37 7.53
N VAL A 7 -1.47 12.27 7.54
CA VAL A 7 -0.78 10.98 7.55
C VAL A 7 -1.20 10.30 8.85
N LEU A 8 -2.10 9.34 8.78
CA LEU A 8 -2.54 8.60 9.95
C LEU A 8 -1.42 7.62 10.32
N VAL A 9 -0.56 8.03 11.25
CA VAL A 9 0.37 7.12 11.92
C VAL A 9 -0.44 6.38 12.99
N ALA A 10 -0.89 5.17 12.69
CA ALA A 10 -1.52 4.32 13.69
C ALA A 10 -0.42 3.64 14.53
N THR A 11 -0.14 4.20 15.70
CA THR A 11 0.66 3.50 16.71
C THR A 11 -0.22 2.47 17.42
N SER A 12 -0.14 1.23 16.99
CA SER A 12 -0.62 0.12 17.80
C SER A 12 0.40 -0.17 18.91
N LEU A 13 -0.06 -0.41 20.12
CA LEU A 13 0.74 -0.71 21.31
C LEU A 13 1.54 -2.03 21.23
N THR A 14 1.65 -2.65 20.08
CA THR A 14 2.43 -3.86 19.82
C THR A 14 3.40 -3.64 18.66
N PHE A 15 4.54 -3.03 18.93
CA PHE A 15 5.83 -3.10 18.19
C PHE A 15 5.88 -2.87 16.66
N GLU A 16 4.80 -2.57 15.96
CA GLU A 16 4.83 -2.28 14.51
C GLU A 16 4.22 -0.91 14.24
N THR A 17 4.98 -0.05 13.57
CA THR A 17 4.47 1.25 13.09
C THR A 17 3.98 1.07 11.65
N ALA A 18 2.69 1.31 11.42
CA ALA A 18 2.14 1.33 10.08
C ALA A 18 2.09 2.77 9.55
N VAL A 19 2.64 2.99 8.37
CA VAL A 19 2.51 4.26 7.63
C VAL A 19 1.53 4.04 6.49
N PHE A 20 0.40 4.73 6.53
CA PHE A 20 -0.62 4.66 5.50
C PHE A 20 -0.36 5.69 4.42
N LEU A 21 -0.20 5.22 3.18
CA LEU A 21 -0.08 6.05 2.00
C LEU A 21 -1.42 6.05 1.28
N THR A 22 -2.14 7.16 1.39
CA THR A 22 -3.46 7.29 0.76
C THR A 22 -3.40 8.31 -0.38
N TRP A 23 -4.03 7.98 -1.50
CA TRP A 23 -4.25 8.93 -2.57
C TRP A 23 -5.66 9.50 -2.46
N PRO A 24 -5.83 10.80 -2.17
CA PRO A 24 -7.16 11.40 -2.10
C PRO A 24 -7.81 11.47 -3.48
N VAL A 25 -9.04 11.00 -3.54
CA VAL A 25 -9.87 11.19 -4.73
C VAL A 25 -10.48 12.59 -4.70
N PHE A 26 -9.98 13.48 -5.51
CA PHE A 26 -10.76 14.64 -5.94
C PHE A 26 -11.26 14.40 -7.36
N SER A 27 -12.55 14.05 -7.49
CA SER A 27 -13.39 14.03 -8.69
C SER A 27 -12.79 13.46 -10.00
N SER A 28 -13.63 12.90 -10.82
CA SER A 28 -13.62 12.46 -12.24
C SER A 28 -12.36 12.57 -13.15
N SER A 29 -11.23 13.07 -12.69
CA SER A 29 -9.98 13.25 -13.46
C SER A 29 -8.86 12.27 -13.10
N VAL A 30 -9.13 11.26 -12.28
CA VAL A 30 -8.14 10.35 -11.66
C VAL A 30 -7.26 9.59 -12.68
N LEU A 31 -7.78 9.29 -13.86
CA LEU A 31 -6.97 8.67 -14.93
C LEU A 31 -5.96 9.66 -15.53
N ALA A 32 -6.38 10.91 -15.76
CA ALA A 32 -5.49 11.94 -16.31
C ALA A 32 -4.40 12.39 -15.32
N GLU A 33 -4.70 12.41 -14.01
CA GLU A 33 -3.72 12.70 -12.95
C GLU A 33 -2.69 11.58 -12.79
N ARG A 34 -3.09 10.33 -12.98
CA ARG A 34 -2.19 9.19 -13.01
C ARG A 34 -1.21 9.28 -14.20
N GLU A 35 -1.69 9.67 -15.37
CA GLU A 35 -0.89 9.83 -16.58
C GLU A 35 0.06 11.06 -16.51
N SER A 36 -0.26 12.06 -15.68
CA SER A 36 0.55 13.27 -15.50
C SER A 36 1.73 13.14 -14.53
N GLY A 37 1.93 11.96 -13.90
CA GLY A 37 2.96 11.76 -12.87
C GLY A 37 2.67 12.43 -11.51
N LEU A 38 1.51 13.07 -11.36
CA LEU A 38 1.10 13.73 -10.11
C LEU A 38 0.94 12.73 -8.97
N CYS A 39 0.46 11.51 -9.29
CA CYS A 39 0.35 10.40 -8.34
C CYS A 39 1.69 10.06 -7.70
N GLN A 40 2.73 9.88 -8.50
CA GLN A 40 4.06 9.55 -8.00
C GLN A 40 4.65 10.66 -7.13
N LYS A 41 4.43 11.93 -7.50
CA LYS A 41 4.89 13.08 -6.72
C LYS A 41 4.26 13.11 -5.33
N VAL A 42 2.94 12.89 -5.22
CA VAL A 42 2.24 12.89 -3.93
C VAL A 42 2.66 11.69 -3.09
N LEU A 43 2.74 10.49 -3.67
CA LEU A 43 3.19 9.29 -2.96
C LEU A 43 4.62 9.46 -2.43
N ARG A 44 5.54 10.01 -3.23
CA ARG A 44 6.90 10.33 -2.79
C ARG A 44 6.88 11.28 -1.59
N GLN A 45 6.12 12.36 -1.68
CA GLN A 45 6.00 13.32 -0.58
C GLN A 45 5.44 12.68 0.69
N GLN A 46 4.46 11.80 0.59
CA GLN A 46 3.90 11.08 1.73
C GLN A 46 4.93 10.15 2.37
N VAL A 47 5.71 9.41 1.58
CA VAL A 47 6.79 8.56 2.10
C VAL A 47 7.85 9.42 2.81
N GLU A 48 8.33 10.49 2.17
CA GLU A 48 9.34 11.39 2.73
C GLU A 48 8.88 12.03 4.05
N GLN A 49 7.64 12.47 4.11
CA GLN A 49 7.07 13.09 5.32
C GLN A 49 6.76 12.05 6.41
N GLY A 50 6.17 10.93 6.03
CA GLY A 50 5.77 9.88 6.98
C GLY A 50 6.96 9.16 7.62
N LEU A 51 8.08 9.09 6.92
CA LEU A 51 9.32 8.47 7.42
C LEU A 51 10.35 9.49 7.89
N ASN A 52 10.01 10.78 7.93
CA ASN A 52 10.93 11.81 8.40
C ASN A 52 11.34 11.57 9.85
N GLY A 53 12.65 11.45 10.09
CA GLY A 53 13.21 11.18 11.41
C GLY A 53 13.21 9.70 11.82
N VAL A 54 12.71 8.79 10.98
CA VAL A 54 12.83 7.35 11.22
C VAL A 54 14.24 6.90 10.81
N ALA A 55 14.95 6.25 11.73
CA ALA A 55 16.26 5.69 11.43
C ALA A 55 16.15 4.42 10.60
N SER A 56 17.11 4.14 9.73
CA SER A 56 17.10 3.02 8.79
C SER A 56 17.04 1.64 9.45
N ASP A 57 17.57 1.49 10.66
CA ASP A 57 17.50 0.26 11.47
C ASP A 57 16.09 -0.04 12.00
N HIS A 58 15.25 0.99 12.16
CA HIS A 58 13.86 0.85 12.58
C HIS A 58 12.89 0.54 11.43
N LEU A 59 13.32 0.63 10.16
CA LEU A 59 12.42 0.37 9.02
C LEU A 59 11.96 -1.11 8.92
N SER A 60 12.65 -2.04 9.56
CA SER A 60 12.17 -3.42 9.67
C SER A 60 10.90 -3.57 10.52
N GLU A 61 10.62 -2.58 11.37
CA GLU A 61 9.43 -2.50 12.23
C GLU A 61 8.29 -1.68 11.57
N VAL A 62 8.57 -1.05 10.42
CA VAL A 62 7.60 -0.25 9.68
C VAL A 62 6.93 -1.10 8.61
N VAL A 63 5.62 -0.91 8.46
CA VAL A 63 4.83 -1.42 7.34
C VAL A 63 4.24 -0.24 6.60
N LEU A 64 4.52 -0.14 5.31
CA LEU A 64 3.84 0.81 4.43
C LEU A 64 2.54 0.17 3.92
N ALA A 65 1.43 0.90 3.96
CA ALA A 65 0.17 0.46 3.36
C ALA A 65 -0.22 1.44 2.25
N TYR A 66 -0.28 0.96 1.02
CA TYR A 66 -0.76 1.75 -0.11
C TYR A 66 -2.26 1.52 -0.33
N GLU A 67 -3.04 2.58 -0.18
CA GLU A 67 -4.49 2.56 -0.41
C GLU A 67 -4.85 3.39 -1.65
N PRO A 68 -5.21 2.75 -2.78
CA PRO A 68 -5.77 3.46 -3.92
C PRO A 68 -7.21 3.91 -3.59
N VAL A 69 -7.36 5.09 -2.97
CA VAL A 69 -8.65 5.60 -2.46
C VAL A 69 -9.72 5.67 -3.56
N TRP A 70 -9.31 5.91 -4.82
CA TRP A 70 -10.19 5.85 -5.98
C TRP A 70 -10.84 4.46 -6.21
N ALA A 71 -10.25 3.41 -5.64
CA ALA A 71 -10.78 2.04 -5.70
C ALA A 71 -11.60 1.65 -4.45
N ILE A 72 -11.58 2.48 -3.37
CA ILE A 72 -12.28 2.17 -2.13
C ILE A 72 -13.74 2.59 -2.25
N GLY A 73 -14.67 1.63 -2.13
CA GLY A 73 -16.12 1.90 -2.13
C GLY A 73 -16.72 2.33 -3.46
N THR A 74 -15.94 2.43 -4.53
CA THR A 74 -16.40 2.87 -5.86
C THR A 74 -16.85 1.72 -6.77
N GLY A 75 -16.59 0.48 -6.37
CA GLY A 75 -16.73 -0.70 -7.22
C GLY A 75 -15.59 -0.90 -8.23
N CYS A 76 -14.68 0.07 -8.36
CA CYS A 76 -13.45 -0.07 -9.13
C CYS A 76 -12.40 -0.83 -8.31
N THR A 77 -11.61 -1.65 -8.98
CA THR A 77 -10.50 -2.38 -8.34
C THR A 77 -9.26 -2.14 -9.19
N ALA A 78 -8.16 -1.78 -8.56
CA ALA A 78 -6.88 -1.72 -9.28
C ALA A 78 -6.54 -3.12 -9.79
N THR A 79 -6.06 -3.21 -11.02
CA THR A 79 -5.52 -4.47 -11.53
C THR A 79 -4.24 -4.83 -10.78
N PRO A 80 -3.83 -6.12 -10.70
CA PRO A 80 -2.56 -6.50 -10.09
C PRO A 80 -1.36 -5.75 -10.68
N ALA A 81 -1.34 -5.54 -11.99
CA ALA A 81 -0.29 -4.77 -12.66
C ALA A 81 -0.28 -3.29 -12.24
N GLN A 82 -1.45 -2.69 -12.04
CA GLN A 82 -1.54 -1.30 -11.56
C GLN A 82 -1.09 -1.17 -10.10
N ALA A 83 -1.41 -2.12 -9.26
CA ALA A 83 -0.94 -2.17 -7.88
C ALA A 83 0.59 -2.35 -7.84
N GLU A 84 1.11 -3.28 -8.64
CA GLU A 84 2.55 -3.54 -8.77
C GLU A 84 3.34 -2.31 -9.20
N GLU A 85 2.88 -1.58 -10.22
CA GLU A 85 3.52 -0.36 -10.69
C GLU A 85 3.76 0.65 -9.56
N VAL A 86 2.75 0.83 -8.69
CA VAL A 86 2.87 1.76 -7.55
C VAL A 86 3.75 1.18 -6.45
N HIS A 87 3.65 -0.11 -6.15
CA HIS A 87 4.50 -0.76 -5.15
C HIS A 87 5.98 -0.74 -5.55
N ALA A 88 6.29 -1.00 -6.83
CA ALA A 88 7.65 -0.87 -7.36
C ALA A 88 8.17 0.57 -7.24
N PHE A 89 7.33 1.56 -7.54
CA PHE A 89 7.68 2.97 -7.35
C PHE A 89 7.96 3.29 -5.87
N LEU A 90 7.10 2.87 -4.94
CA LEU A 90 7.31 3.09 -3.50
C LEU A 90 8.61 2.44 -3.02
N ARG A 91 8.91 1.23 -3.48
CA ARG A 91 10.18 0.55 -3.17
C ARG A 91 11.39 1.31 -3.72
N SER A 92 11.30 1.89 -4.92
CA SER A 92 12.37 2.74 -5.45
C SER A 92 12.59 4.01 -4.61
N VAL A 93 11.52 4.63 -4.12
CA VAL A 93 11.61 5.79 -3.22
C VAL A 93 12.29 5.41 -1.90
N LEU A 94 11.96 4.26 -1.32
CA LEU A 94 12.64 3.75 -0.12
C LEU A 94 14.12 3.51 -0.36
N ALA A 95 14.49 2.94 -1.51
CA ALA A 95 15.90 2.72 -1.87
C ALA A 95 16.70 4.03 -2.01
N GLU A 96 16.06 5.07 -2.55
CA GLU A 96 16.67 6.40 -2.65
C GLU A 96 16.85 7.06 -1.28
N LEU A 97 15.91 6.88 -0.34
CA LEU A 97 15.93 7.52 0.98
C LEU A 97 16.81 6.78 1.99
N PHE A 98 16.90 5.47 1.91
CA PHE A 98 17.52 4.65 2.95
C PHE A 98 18.62 3.70 2.46
N GLU A 99 18.57 3.15 1.34
CA GLU A 99 19.44 2.16 0.68
C GLU A 99 18.61 0.97 0.17
N GLN A 100 19.13 0.30 -0.87
CA GLN A 100 18.46 -0.86 -1.50
C GLN A 100 18.18 -1.98 -0.49
N SER A 101 19.15 -2.29 0.37
CA SER A 101 19.04 -3.38 1.35
C SER A 101 17.94 -3.14 2.40
N VAL A 102 17.64 -1.88 2.69
CA VAL A 102 16.54 -1.49 3.59
C VAL A 102 15.22 -1.57 2.85
N ALA A 103 15.17 -1.01 1.63
CA ALA A 103 13.99 -1.07 0.77
C ALA A 103 13.50 -2.50 0.53
N ASP A 104 14.43 -3.44 0.28
CA ASP A 104 14.10 -4.85 0.03
C ASP A 104 13.49 -5.57 1.26
N ARG A 105 13.77 -5.08 2.46
CA ARG A 105 13.23 -5.65 3.71
C ARG A 105 12.00 -4.94 4.25
N THR A 106 11.73 -3.72 3.81
CA THR A 106 10.56 -2.96 4.24
C THR A 106 9.31 -3.53 3.60
N ARG A 107 8.32 -3.88 4.40
CA ARG A 107 7.06 -4.47 3.92
C ARG A 107 6.14 -3.39 3.34
N ILE A 108 5.65 -3.62 2.13
CA ILE A 108 4.68 -2.75 1.47
C ILE A 108 3.40 -3.55 1.22
N GLN A 109 2.31 -3.20 1.89
CA GLN A 109 1.01 -3.86 1.78
C GLN A 109 0.08 -3.12 0.84
N TYR A 110 -0.70 -3.88 0.09
CA TYR A 110 -1.78 -3.36 -0.74
C TYR A 110 -3.08 -3.26 0.07
N GLY A 111 -3.63 -2.04 0.21
CA GLY A 111 -4.84 -1.73 0.97
C GLY A 111 -6.06 -1.40 0.11
N GLY A 112 -6.05 -1.73 -1.17
CA GLY A 112 -7.22 -1.60 -2.03
C GLY A 112 -8.25 -2.72 -1.82
N SER A 113 -9.10 -2.96 -2.83
CA SER A 113 -10.11 -4.00 -2.76
C SER A 113 -9.50 -5.40 -2.87
N VAL A 114 -9.33 -6.08 -1.73
CA VAL A 114 -8.83 -7.45 -1.64
C VAL A 114 -10.00 -8.41 -1.40
N LYS A 115 -10.10 -9.43 -2.25
CA LYS A 115 -11.13 -10.48 -2.21
C LYS A 115 -10.50 -11.84 -2.45
N PRO A 116 -11.13 -12.95 -2.05
CA PRO A 116 -10.60 -14.30 -2.31
C PRO A 116 -10.25 -14.55 -3.78
N GLU A 117 -10.96 -13.91 -4.70
CA GLU A 117 -10.85 -14.13 -6.15
C GLU A 117 -9.63 -13.42 -6.77
N ASN A 118 -9.15 -12.31 -6.21
CA ASN A 118 -8.04 -11.52 -6.74
C ASN A 118 -6.75 -11.63 -5.91
N THR A 119 -6.81 -12.24 -4.73
CA THR A 119 -5.69 -12.29 -3.79
C THR A 119 -4.47 -12.99 -4.37
N GLU A 120 -4.65 -14.14 -5.03
CA GLU A 120 -3.53 -14.93 -5.58
C GLU A 120 -2.74 -14.13 -6.62
N GLU A 121 -3.44 -13.41 -7.51
CA GLU A 121 -2.78 -12.59 -8.55
C GLU A 121 -2.07 -11.37 -7.95
N LEU A 122 -2.66 -10.73 -6.94
CA LEU A 122 -2.04 -9.62 -6.22
C LEU A 122 -0.77 -10.07 -5.49
N MET A 123 -0.84 -11.18 -4.73
CA MET A 123 0.30 -11.67 -3.93
C MET A 123 1.41 -12.29 -4.78
N ARG A 124 1.20 -12.55 -6.06
CA ARG A 124 2.27 -12.96 -7.01
C ARG A 124 3.09 -11.78 -7.53
N GLN A 125 2.67 -10.56 -7.27
CA GLN A 125 3.42 -9.39 -7.73
C GLN A 125 4.70 -9.21 -6.90
N PRO A 126 5.85 -8.94 -7.53
CA PRO A 126 7.16 -8.98 -6.86
C PRO A 126 7.36 -7.91 -5.78
N ASN A 127 6.62 -6.79 -5.84
CA ASN A 127 6.76 -5.70 -4.88
C ASN A 127 5.59 -5.59 -3.88
N ILE A 128 4.62 -6.50 -3.93
CA ILE A 128 3.49 -6.55 -2.99
C ILE A 128 3.79 -7.60 -1.92
N ASP A 129 4.13 -7.15 -0.70
CA ASP A 129 4.55 -8.04 0.40
C ASP A 129 3.38 -8.54 1.25
N GLY A 130 2.18 -8.03 1.02
CA GLY A 130 1.00 -8.39 1.79
C GLY A 130 -0.23 -7.58 1.42
N ALA A 131 -1.31 -7.82 2.16
CA ALA A 131 -2.58 -7.14 1.96
C ALA A 131 -3.17 -6.61 3.27
N LEU A 132 -3.68 -5.39 3.22
CA LEU A 132 -4.54 -4.84 4.26
C LEU A 132 -6.00 -5.11 3.87
N VAL A 133 -6.65 -6.01 4.61
CA VAL A 133 -7.99 -6.50 4.26
C VAL A 133 -9.05 -5.80 5.10
N GLY A 134 -9.90 -5.01 4.43
CA GLY A 134 -11.04 -4.33 5.06
C GLY A 134 -12.29 -5.21 5.18
N GLY A 135 -13.39 -4.84 4.52
CA GLY A 135 -14.70 -5.49 4.66
C GLY A 135 -14.73 -7.02 4.49
N ALA A 136 -13.86 -7.58 3.64
CA ALA A 136 -13.77 -9.03 3.47
C ALA A 136 -13.23 -9.78 4.71
N SER A 137 -12.58 -9.08 5.66
CA SER A 137 -12.12 -9.66 6.92
C SER A 137 -13.25 -9.88 7.94
N LEU A 138 -14.40 -9.25 7.73
CA LEU A 138 -15.56 -9.39 8.61
C LEU A 138 -16.29 -10.74 8.42
N ASP A 139 -16.08 -11.41 7.29
CA ASP A 139 -16.56 -12.78 7.07
C ASP A 139 -15.40 -13.76 7.21
N PRO A 140 -15.44 -14.67 8.22
CA PRO A 140 -14.33 -15.58 8.50
C PRO A 140 -14.03 -16.56 7.36
N HIS A 141 -15.04 -16.92 6.56
CA HIS A 141 -14.82 -17.80 5.41
C HIS A 141 -14.09 -17.08 4.27
N SER A 142 -14.47 -15.85 3.96
CA SER A 142 -13.78 -15.01 2.99
C SER A 142 -12.33 -14.74 3.43
N PHE A 143 -12.14 -14.36 4.69
CA PHE A 143 -10.80 -14.09 5.21
C PHE A 143 -9.90 -15.32 5.17
N ALA A 144 -10.41 -16.50 5.58
CA ALA A 144 -9.65 -17.75 5.49
C ALA A 144 -9.27 -18.12 4.04
N ARG A 145 -10.12 -17.81 3.04
CA ARG A 145 -9.81 -18.01 1.63
C ARG A 145 -8.71 -17.05 1.15
N ILE A 146 -8.75 -15.79 1.60
CA ILE A 146 -7.70 -14.81 1.31
C ILE A 146 -6.36 -15.29 1.85
N VAL A 147 -6.28 -15.71 3.12
CA VAL A 147 -5.04 -16.22 3.73
C VAL A 147 -4.49 -17.42 2.94
N ARG A 148 -5.32 -18.40 2.61
CA ARG A 148 -4.89 -19.58 1.82
C ARG A 148 -4.43 -19.23 0.41
N ALA A 149 -5.06 -18.24 -0.24
CA ALA A 149 -4.65 -17.77 -1.55
C ALA A 149 -3.29 -17.05 -1.48
N SER A 150 -3.05 -16.28 -0.42
CA SER A 150 -1.75 -15.63 -0.16
C SER A 150 -0.64 -16.66 0.05
N GLU A 151 -0.86 -17.68 0.89
CA GLU A 151 0.13 -18.76 1.12
C GLU A 151 0.47 -19.52 -0.17
N LYS A 152 -0.50 -19.69 -1.07
CA LYS A 152 -0.29 -20.36 -2.36
C LYS A 152 0.55 -19.53 -3.32
N ALA A 153 0.40 -18.20 -3.27
CA ALA A 153 1.15 -17.28 -4.12
C ALA A 153 2.64 -17.19 -3.75
N LEU A 154 2.98 -17.42 -2.48
CA LEU A 154 4.34 -17.34 -1.93
C LEU A 154 5.16 -18.63 -2.10
N ARG A 155 4.57 -19.67 -2.67
CA ARG A 155 5.26 -20.96 -2.97
C ARG A 155 5.73 -21.01 -4.41
#